data_5ecc035e363d5d320fa07200dfeebfe4
#
_entry.id   5ecc035e363d5d320fa07200dfeebfe4
#
_cell.length_a   1.000
_cell.length_b   1.000
_cell.length_c   1.000
_cell.angle_alpha   90.00
_cell.angle_beta   90.00
_cell.angle_gamma   90.00
#
_symmetry.space_group_name_H-M   'P 1'
#
loop_
_entity.id
_entity.type
_entity.pdbx_description
1 polymer ?
#
loop_
_entity_poly.entity_id
_entity_poly.type
_entity_poly.pdbx_seq_one_letter_code
_entity_poly.pdbx_strand_id
1 'polypeptide(L)'
;TTLFRSDVDRVGFFSPKPVLINALGPGEMGFITASIKDISETQVGDTITEEKRQCEESLPGFKPSVPMVFCSLFPADAGQFEELREALGKLKLNDASLHYEPEQSQALGLGFRCGFLGLLHMEIIQERLEREFDLDLIPTAPSVVYKVNMTDGTQIELYNPVDMPEVQKIDTIEEPWIKATIMVPDDYLGSLITLCQERRGEQINLSYAGARAVLEYYLPLNEIVFDFYDRLKSISKGYASFDYEVYGYRQSDLVKLEIKVNGDPVDALAMVVWRKNAESRGRQLCERLKELIPRQMFKIAIQAAIGGKIIAAEHLSALRKDVTAKCYGGDITRKRKLLEKQKKGKAKMRSYGNVDIPQSAFINALKMGEQ
;
A
#
# COMPACT_ATOMS: atom_id res chain seq x y z
N THR A 1 1.01 24.01 -21.75
CA THR A 1 1.06 22.89 -22.72
C THR A 1 2.46 22.82 -23.32
N THR A 2 3.22 21.84 -22.90
CA THR A 2 4.51 21.55 -23.53
C THR A 2 4.21 20.96 -24.91
N LEU A 3 4.42 21.77 -25.96
CA LEU A 3 4.29 21.30 -27.34
C LEU A 3 5.53 20.47 -27.68
N PHE A 4 5.42 19.17 -27.51
CA PHE A 4 6.38 18.23 -28.00
C PHE A 4 6.20 18.07 -29.53
N ARG A 5 7.30 17.98 -30.29
CA ARG A 5 7.30 17.80 -31.74
C ARG A 5 8.14 16.59 -32.10
N SER A 6 7.61 15.74 -32.98
CA SER A 6 8.31 14.60 -33.52
C SER A 6 7.89 14.31 -34.94
N ASP A 7 8.76 13.71 -35.73
CA ASP A 7 8.44 13.23 -37.06
C ASP A 7 7.81 11.83 -36.96
N VAL A 8 6.67 11.65 -37.65
CA VAL A 8 6.01 10.36 -37.75
C VAL A 8 6.70 9.49 -38.78
N ASP A 9 7.27 8.37 -38.37
CA ASP A 9 7.98 7.44 -39.26
C ASP A 9 7.01 6.47 -39.94
N ARG A 10 6.08 5.89 -39.17
CA ARG A 10 5.17 4.84 -39.65
C ARG A 10 3.83 4.93 -38.96
N VAL A 11 2.79 4.54 -39.71
CA VAL A 11 1.43 4.37 -39.22
C VAL A 11 0.95 2.98 -39.60
N GLY A 12 0.17 2.33 -38.73
CA GLY A 12 -0.33 1.00 -38.97
C GLY A 12 -1.35 0.52 -37.95
N PHE A 13 -1.76 -0.74 -38.09
CA PHE A 13 -2.63 -1.42 -37.13
C PHE A 13 -2.13 -2.86 -36.90
N PHE A 14 -2.63 -3.51 -35.85
CA PHE A 14 -2.33 -4.91 -35.55
C PHE A 14 -3.43 -5.86 -36.03
N SER A 15 -3.07 -6.92 -36.84
CA SER A 15 -3.99 -7.95 -37.30
C SER A 15 -3.30 -9.32 -37.49
N PRO A 16 -3.02 -10.10 -36.49
CA PRO A 16 -2.37 -9.80 -35.21
C PRO A 16 -0.96 -9.23 -35.38
N LYS A 17 -0.34 -9.38 -36.56
CA LYS A 17 0.95 -8.78 -36.89
C LYS A 17 0.78 -7.32 -37.28
N PRO A 18 1.81 -6.48 -37.08
CA PRO A 18 1.78 -5.08 -37.51
C PRO A 18 1.62 -4.98 -39.03
N VAL A 19 0.60 -4.27 -39.48
CA VAL A 19 0.34 -3.95 -40.88
C VAL A 19 0.50 -2.46 -41.07
N LEU A 20 1.41 -2.05 -41.95
CA LEU A 20 1.64 -0.65 -42.27
C LEU A 20 0.55 -0.13 -43.23
N ILE A 21 0.06 1.08 -42.96
CA ILE A 21 -0.91 1.79 -43.78
C ILE A 21 -0.48 3.24 -43.97
N ASN A 22 -1.07 3.92 -44.92
CA ASN A 22 -0.73 5.31 -45.23
C ASN A 22 -1.41 6.33 -44.32
N ALA A 23 -2.56 5.99 -43.75
CA ALA A 23 -3.33 6.85 -42.90
C ALA A 23 -4.30 6.04 -42.03
N LEU A 24 -4.62 6.54 -40.84
CA LEU A 24 -5.76 6.12 -40.01
C LEU A 24 -6.91 7.08 -40.21
N GLY A 25 -8.08 6.53 -40.49
CA GLY A 25 -9.31 7.31 -40.67
C GLY A 25 -10.05 7.55 -39.33
N PRO A 26 -11.12 8.37 -39.37
CA PRO A 26 -11.96 8.59 -38.20
C PRO A 26 -12.57 7.30 -37.67
N GLY A 27 -12.43 7.05 -36.36
CA GLY A 27 -12.92 5.83 -35.70
C GLY A 27 -12.00 4.62 -35.83
N GLU A 28 -10.89 4.70 -36.56
CA GLU A 28 -9.91 3.64 -36.67
C GLU A 28 -8.90 3.66 -35.53
N MET A 29 -8.49 2.48 -35.05
CA MET A 29 -7.46 2.30 -34.07
C MET A 29 -6.20 1.74 -34.71
N GLY A 30 -5.03 2.27 -34.33
CA GLY A 30 -3.77 1.83 -34.86
C GLY A 30 -2.59 2.23 -33.99
N PHE A 31 -1.38 2.12 -34.54
CA PHE A 31 -0.16 2.57 -33.91
C PHE A 31 0.54 3.62 -34.78
N ILE A 32 1.29 4.47 -34.13
CA ILE A 32 2.16 5.45 -34.73
C ILE A 32 3.55 5.25 -34.17
N THR A 33 4.57 5.18 -35.01
CA THR A 33 5.97 5.24 -34.60
C THR A 33 6.53 6.62 -34.98
N ALA A 34 7.23 7.21 -34.04
CA ALA A 34 7.85 8.51 -34.21
C ALA A 34 9.22 8.51 -33.50
N SER A 35 10.11 9.40 -33.91
CA SER A 35 11.47 9.49 -33.34
C SER A 35 11.47 10.12 -31.95
N ILE A 36 10.62 9.62 -31.05
CA ILE A 36 10.49 10.08 -29.67
C ILE A 36 11.62 9.50 -28.83
N LYS A 37 12.45 10.36 -28.27
CA LYS A 37 13.61 9.95 -27.48
C LYS A 37 13.29 9.78 -26.01
N ASP A 38 12.36 10.56 -25.48
CA ASP A 38 11.95 10.51 -24.09
C ASP A 38 10.43 10.21 -24.01
N ILE A 39 10.10 9.09 -23.37
CA ILE A 39 8.71 8.64 -23.24
C ILE A 39 7.89 9.55 -22.31
N SER A 40 8.55 10.30 -21.43
CA SER A 40 7.89 11.26 -20.53
C SER A 40 7.25 12.44 -21.28
N GLU A 41 7.65 12.65 -22.54
CA GLU A 41 7.10 13.70 -23.39
C GLU A 41 5.72 13.34 -23.97
N THR A 42 5.29 12.08 -23.84
CA THR A 42 3.98 11.61 -24.34
C THR A 42 3.16 11.01 -23.21
N GLN A 43 1.89 11.39 -23.16
CA GLN A 43 0.95 10.91 -22.15
C GLN A 43 -0.31 10.32 -22.78
N VAL A 44 -0.93 9.38 -22.07
CA VAL A 44 -2.22 8.82 -22.48
C VAL A 44 -3.27 9.95 -22.46
N GLY A 45 -3.95 10.15 -23.60
CA GLY A 45 -4.90 11.23 -23.77
C GLY A 45 -4.37 12.44 -24.54
N ASP A 46 -3.10 12.44 -24.95
CA ASP A 46 -2.54 13.48 -25.79
C ASP A 46 -3.22 13.51 -27.16
N THR A 47 -3.46 14.69 -27.65
CA THR A 47 -3.98 14.92 -29.00
C THR A 47 -2.85 15.20 -29.97
N ILE A 48 -2.74 14.35 -31.01
CA ILE A 48 -1.74 14.51 -32.06
C ILE A 48 -2.32 15.42 -33.14
N THR A 49 -1.57 16.45 -33.52
CA THR A 49 -1.98 17.43 -34.52
C THR A 49 -0.84 17.72 -35.49
N GLU A 50 -1.16 18.24 -36.66
CA GLU A 50 -0.18 18.64 -37.67
C GLU A 50 0.47 19.98 -37.28
N GLU A 51 1.79 20.09 -37.41
CA GLU A 51 2.54 21.31 -37.05
C GLU A 51 1.98 22.59 -37.74
N LYS A 52 1.57 22.47 -38.99
CA LYS A 52 1.05 23.61 -39.78
C LYS A 52 -0.42 23.95 -39.51
N ARG A 53 -1.19 23.02 -38.93
CA ARG A 53 -2.61 23.15 -38.64
C ARG A 53 -2.90 22.61 -37.24
N GLN A 54 -2.38 23.29 -36.25
CA GLN A 54 -2.52 22.89 -34.86
C GLN A 54 -3.97 23.02 -34.39
N CYS A 55 -4.43 22.04 -33.60
CA CYS A 55 -5.68 22.16 -32.85
C CYS A 55 -5.48 23.16 -31.70
N GLU A 56 -6.46 24.06 -31.53
CA GLU A 56 -6.43 24.99 -30.37
C GLU A 56 -6.77 24.31 -29.06
N GLU A 57 -7.61 23.26 -29.10
CA GLU A 57 -8.04 22.51 -27.94
C GLU A 57 -7.76 20.99 -28.12
N SER A 58 -7.46 20.31 -27.02
CA SER A 58 -7.34 18.84 -27.01
C SER A 58 -8.71 18.18 -27.20
N LEU A 59 -8.74 17.00 -27.84
CA LEU A 59 -9.97 16.23 -27.98
C LEU A 59 -10.50 15.81 -26.60
N PRO A 60 -11.80 16.03 -26.32
CA PRO A 60 -12.39 15.68 -25.05
C PRO A 60 -12.55 14.15 -24.89
N GLY A 61 -12.63 13.69 -23.65
CA GLY A 61 -12.98 12.31 -23.31
C GLY A 61 -11.88 11.50 -22.65
N PHE A 62 -10.62 11.86 -22.82
CA PHE A 62 -9.52 11.23 -22.11
C PHE A 62 -9.26 11.92 -20.77
N LYS A 63 -9.25 11.13 -19.69
CA LYS A 63 -8.84 11.61 -18.37
C LYS A 63 -7.49 10.96 -18.06
N PRO A 64 -6.50 11.72 -17.55
CA PRO A 64 -5.25 11.11 -17.09
C PRO A 64 -5.55 10.09 -15.98
N SER A 65 -4.84 8.99 -15.98
CA SER A 65 -4.91 8.03 -14.88
C SER A 65 -4.29 8.66 -13.64
N VAL A 66 -5.09 8.82 -12.59
CA VAL A 66 -4.63 9.36 -11.31
C VAL A 66 -4.36 8.22 -10.35
N PRO A 67 -3.16 8.14 -9.76
CA PRO A 67 -2.88 7.14 -8.74
C PRO A 67 -3.82 7.29 -7.54
N MET A 68 -4.34 6.17 -7.04
CA MET A 68 -5.29 6.13 -5.94
C MET A 68 -4.66 5.54 -4.67
N VAL A 69 -3.69 4.65 -4.85
CA VAL A 69 -3.01 3.93 -3.79
C VAL A 69 -1.52 4.22 -3.88
N PHE A 70 -0.92 4.53 -2.75
CA PHE A 70 0.51 4.82 -2.64
C PHE A 70 1.17 3.81 -1.71
N CYS A 71 2.34 3.35 -2.11
CA CYS A 71 3.17 2.45 -1.32
C CYS A 71 4.63 2.78 -1.62
N SER A 72 5.47 2.83 -0.61
CA SER A 72 6.91 3.01 -0.80
C SER A 72 7.57 1.66 -0.91
N LEU A 73 8.45 1.51 -1.90
CA LEU A 73 9.21 0.31 -2.17
C LEU A 73 10.68 0.57 -1.84
N PHE A 74 11.21 -0.19 -0.89
CA PHE A 74 12.62 -0.11 -0.49
C PHE A 74 13.32 -1.41 -0.87
N PRO A 75 14.53 -1.36 -1.45
CA PRO A 75 15.30 -2.58 -1.67
C PRO A 75 15.76 -3.16 -0.32
N ALA A 76 15.74 -4.48 -0.18
CA ALA A 76 16.22 -5.15 1.04
C ALA A 76 17.73 -4.96 1.21
N ASP A 77 18.49 -4.90 0.12
CA ASP A 77 19.89 -4.49 0.09
C ASP A 77 20.00 -3.05 -0.42
N ALA A 78 20.54 -2.18 0.43
CA ALA A 78 20.73 -0.76 0.10
C ALA A 78 21.59 -0.54 -1.18
N GLY A 79 22.42 -1.50 -1.56
CA GLY A 79 23.20 -1.47 -2.81
C GLY A 79 22.36 -1.55 -4.07
N GLN A 80 21.15 -2.09 -4.01
CA GLN A 80 20.26 -2.31 -5.15
C GLN A 80 19.34 -1.09 -5.47
N PHE A 81 19.57 0.07 -4.86
CA PHE A 81 18.76 1.28 -5.13
C PHE A 81 18.78 1.71 -6.60
N GLU A 82 19.95 1.69 -7.22
CA GLU A 82 20.09 2.06 -8.64
C GLU A 82 19.45 1.03 -9.57
N GLU A 83 19.53 -0.26 -9.23
CA GLU A 83 18.87 -1.34 -9.96
C GLU A 83 17.35 -1.19 -9.89
N LEU A 84 16.81 -0.85 -8.71
CA LEU A 84 15.38 -0.56 -8.53
C LEU A 84 14.94 0.66 -9.36
N ARG A 85 15.75 1.71 -9.41
CA ARG A 85 15.46 2.90 -10.23
C ARG A 85 15.36 2.54 -11.71
N GLU A 86 16.32 1.76 -12.21
CA GLU A 86 16.32 1.33 -13.62
C GLU A 86 15.12 0.41 -13.92
N ALA A 87 14.80 -0.52 -13.01
CA ALA A 87 13.67 -1.43 -13.16
C ALA A 87 12.33 -0.67 -13.23
N LEU A 88 12.11 0.27 -12.31
CA LEU A 88 10.91 1.13 -12.33
C LEU A 88 10.85 1.97 -13.62
N GLY A 89 11.98 2.49 -14.11
CA GLY A 89 12.06 3.18 -15.39
C GLY A 89 11.62 2.29 -16.56
N LYS A 90 12.09 1.04 -16.61
CA LYS A 90 11.72 0.06 -17.63
C LYS A 90 10.24 -0.33 -17.55
N LEU A 91 9.70 -0.51 -16.34
CA LEU A 91 8.28 -0.80 -16.15
C LEU A 91 7.39 0.36 -16.62
N LYS A 92 7.78 1.60 -16.34
CA LYS A 92 7.04 2.80 -16.77
C LYS A 92 6.92 2.91 -18.29
N LEU A 93 7.85 2.34 -19.06
CA LEU A 93 7.76 2.28 -20.52
C LEU A 93 6.52 1.51 -21.01
N ASN A 94 6.10 0.48 -20.25
CA ASN A 94 4.95 -0.35 -20.58
C ASN A 94 3.70 0.03 -19.81
N ASP A 95 3.85 0.80 -18.74
CA ASP A 95 2.77 1.18 -17.84
C ASP A 95 2.83 2.68 -17.55
N ALA A 96 2.13 3.45 -18.36
CA ALA A 96 2.05 4.91 -18.22
C ALA A 96 1.36 5.37 -16.93
N SER A 97 0.61 4.46 -16.26
CA SER A 97 -0.08 4.76 -15.00
C SER A 97 0.82 4.65 -13.76
N LEU A 98 1.98 4.02 -13.90
CA LEU A 98 2.96 3.92 -12.82
C LEU A 98 3.63 5.28 -12.57
N HIS A 99 3.45 5.79 -11.36
CA HIS A 99 4.13 7.00 -10.88
C HIS A 99 5.11 6.59 -9.78
N TYR A 100 6.31 7.14 -9.80
CA TYR A 100 7.29 6.91 -8.74
C TYR A 100 8.17 8.13 -8.53
N GLU A 101 8.53 8.36 -7.28
CA GLU A 101 9.41 9.46 -6.84
C GLU A 101 10.40 8.93 -5.81
N PRO A 102 11.65 9.42 -5.78
CA PRO A 102 12.61 9.04 -4.76
C PRO A 102 12.08 9.37 -3.36
N GLU A 103 12.28 8.45 -2.43
CA GLU A 103 11.91 8.61 -1.03
C GLU A 103 13.05 8.11 -0.13
N GLN A 104 13.16 8.70 1.05
CA GLN A 104 14.14 8.29 2.05
C GLN A 104 13.46 8.00 3.38
N SER A 105 13.69 6.81 3.93
CA SER A 105 13.30 6.44 5.27
C SER A 105 14.52 6.38 6.18
N GLN A 106 14.39 6.84 7.42
CA GLN A 106 15.47 6.73 8.41
C GLN A 106 15.79 5.27 8.76
N ALA A 107 14.77 4.38 8.72
CA ALA A 107 14.92 2.97 9.07
C ALA A 107 15.27 2.08 7.87
N LEU A 108 14.75 2.39 6.66
CA LEU A 108 14.86 1.54 5.47
C LEU A 108 15.84 2.08 4.42
N GLY A 109 16.35 3.29 4.59
CA GLY A 109 17.29 3.92 3.66
C GLY A 109 16.59 4.57 2.46
N LEU A 110 17.21 4.46 1.27
CA LEU A 110 16.71 5.02 0.03
C LEU A 110 15.75 4.06 -0.68
N GLY A 111 14.65 4.57 -1.19
CA GLY A 111 13.64 3.84 -1.94
C GLY A 111 12.84 4.73 -2.86
N PHE A 112 11.68 4.25 -3.29
CA PHE A 112 10.77 5.02 -4.14
C PHE A 112 9.35 4.95 -3.60
N ARG A 113 8.70 6.10 -3.50
CA ARG A 113 7.27 6.20 -3.32
C ARG A 113 6.60 5.98 -4.67
N CYS A 114 5.77 4.95 -4.76
CA CYS A 114 5.08 4.57 -5.98
C CYS A 114 3.58 4.82 -5.85
N GLY A 115 2.97 5.34 -6.91
CA GLY A 115 1.54 5.54 -7.03
C GLY A 115 0.95 4.54 -8.00
N PHE A 116 -0.15 3.89 -7.59
CA PHE A 116 -0.83 2.81 -8.30
C PHE A 116 -2.31 3.11 -8.50
N LEU A 117 -2.90 2.55 -9.54
CA LEU A 117 -4.35 2.67 -9.79
C LEU A 117 -5.21 1.96 -8.74
N GLY A 118 -4.63 0.95 -8.08
CA GLY A 118 -5.28 0.16 -7.04
C GLY A 118 -4.36 -0.94 -6.54
N LEU A 119 -4.86 -1.78 -5.62
CA LEU A 119 -4.08 -2.82 -4.97
C LEU A 119 -3.53 -3.85 -5.96
N LEU A 120 -4.39 -4.35 -6.87
CA LEU A 120 -3.97 -5.33 -7.89
C LEU A 120 -2.84 -4.79 -8.79
N HIS A 121 -2.90 -3.51 -9.16
CA HIS A 121 -1.82 -2.87 -9.91
C HIS A 121 -0.51 -2.86 -9.11
N MET A 122 -0.58 -2.54 -7.81
CA MET A 122 0.57 -2.58 -6.90
C MET A 122 1.18 -3.99 -6.83
N GLU A 123 0.35 -5.02 -6.65
CA GLU A 123 0.81 -6.41 -6.57
C GLU A 123 1.48 -6.88 -7.87
N ILE A 124 0.91 -6.53 -9.02
CA ILE A 124 1.48 -6.87 -10.33
C ILE A 124 2.86 -6.21 -10.51
N ILE A 125 2.98 -4.91 -10.20
CA ILE A 125 4.25 -4.19 -10.32
C ILE A 125 5.30 -4.77 -9.36
N GLN A 126 4.92 -5.05 -8.12
CA GLN A 126 5.81 -5.67 -7.14
C GLN A 126 6.29 -7.05 -7.61
N GLU A 127 5.39 -7.92 -8.03
CA GLU A 127 5.73 -9.26 -8.52
C GLU A 127 6.62 -9.21 -9.78
N ARG A 128 6.40 -8.23 -10.66
CA ARG A 128 7.27 -8.00 -11.82
C ARG A 128 8.67 -7.55 -11.41
N LEU A 129 8.79 -6.65 -10.44
CA LEU A 129 10.09 -6.22 -9.91
C LEU A 129 10.86 -7.38 -9.28
N GLU A 130 10.18 -8.25 -8.55
CA GLU A 130 10.77 -9.44 -7.94
C GLU A 130 11.19 -10.48 -8.99
N ARG A 131 10.31 -10.81 -9.95
CA ARG A 131 10.55 -11.90 -10.92
C ARG A 131 11.36 -11.52 -12.16
N GLU A 132 11.13 -10.32 -12.71
CA GLU A 132 11.80 -9.91 -13.95
C GLU A 132 13.16 -9.26 -13.68
N PHE A 133 13.34 -8.63 -12.50
CA PHE A 133 14.54 -7.88 -12.16
C PHE A 133 15.30 -8.45 -10.96
N ASP A 134 14.83 -9.55 -10.34
CA ASP A 134 15.49 -10.23 -9.20
C ASP A 134 15.76 -9.28 -8.03
N LEU A 135 14.76 -8.41 -7.72
CA LEU A 135 14.84 -7.44 -6.65
C LEU A 135 14.05 -7.90 -5.43
N ASP A 136 14.73 -8.01 -4.29
CA ASP A 136 14.06 -8.21 -3.00
C ASP A 136 13.58 -6.87 -2.44
N LEU A 137 12.27 -6.71 -2.26
CA LEU A 137 11.65 -5.44 -1.89
C LEU A 137 10.97 -5.50 -0.52
N ILE A 138 11.02 -4.38 0.19
CA ILE A 138 10.26 -4.12 1.42
C ILE A 138 9.19 -3.07 1.08
N PRO A 139 7.93 -3.47 0.85
CA PRO A 139 6.84 -2.53 0.68
C PRO A 139 6.41 -1.95 2.03
N THR A 140 6.04 -0.67 2.06
CA THR A 140 5.32 -0.08 3.18
C THR A 140 3.84 -0.43 3.12
N ALA A 141 3.11 -0.15 4.20
CA ALA A 141 1.65 -0.26 4.18
C ALA A 141 1.06 0.60 3.06
N PRO A 142 0.20 0.04 2.18
CA PRO A 142 -0.47 0.84 1.17
C PRO A 142 -1.32 1.91 1.84
N SER A 143 -1.31 3.11 1.29
CA SER A 143 -1.96 4.29 1.82
C SER A 143 -2.68 5.06 0.72
N VAL A 144 -3.60 5.90 1.12
CA VAL A 144 -4.26 6.89 0.25
C VAL A 144 -3.71 8.27 0.56
N VAL A 145 -3.97 9.25 -0.29
CA VAL A 145 -3.60 10.64 0.00
C VAL A 145 -4.61 11.25 0.97
N TYR A 146 -4.13 11.72 2.12
CA TYR A 146 -4.95 12.45 3.09
C TYR A 146 -4.70 13.96 2.94
N LYS A 147 -5.71 14.75 3.22
CA LYS A 147 -5.57 16.20 3.37
C LYS A 147 -5.60 16.53 4.86
N VAL A 148 -4.53 17.11 5.34
CA VAL A 148 -4.39 17.49 6.74
C VAL A 148 -4.50 19.01 6.84
N ASN A 149 -5.55 19.47 7.50
CA ASN A 149 -5.76 20.89 7.78
C ASN A 149 -5.05 21.19 9.10
N MET A 150 -4.13 22.15 9.06
CA MET A 150 -3.32 22.54 10.21
C MET A 150 -4.00 23.66 11.01
N THR A 151 -3.66 23.77 12.28
CA THR A 151 -4.18 24.83 13.16
C THR A 151 -3.77 26.24 12.75
N ASP A 152 -2.74 26.40 11.91
CA ASP A 152 -2.31 27.67 11.33
C ASP A 152 -3.09 28.05 10.06
N GLY A 153 -4.04 27.22 9.64
CA GLY A 153 -4.87 27.41 8.45
C GLY A 153 -4.24 26.88 7.15
N THR A 154 -3.06 26.28 7.21
CA THR A 154 -2.46 25.62 6.03
C THR A 154 -3.04 24.24 5.82
N GLN A 155 -3.11 23.79 4.57
CA GLN A 155 -3.49 22.43 4.20
C GLN A 155 -2.29 21.73 3.56
N ILE A 156 -1.99 20.53 4.03
CA ILE A 156 -0.93 19.68 3.47
C ILE A 156 -1.52 18.37 2.96
N GLU A 157 -0.95 17.83 1.89
CA GLU A 157 -1.24 16.48 1.41
C GLU A 157 -0.28 15.50 2.06
N LEU A 158 -0.83 14.48 2.72
CA LEU A 158 -0.10 13.44 3.40
C LEU A 158 -0.15 12.16 2.59
N TYR A 159 0.97 11.76 2.04
CA TYR A 159 1.14 10.53 1.26
C TYR A 159 1.69 9.38 2.10
N ASN A 160 2.59 9.68 3.03
CA ASN A 160 3.21 8.70 3.91
C ASN A 160 2.78 8.93 5.36
N PRO A 161 2.22 7.93 6.06
CA PRO A 161 1.83 8.06 7.47
C PRO A 161 2.96 8.47 8.40
N VAL A 162 4.23 8.19 8.04
CA VAL A 162 5.40 8.58 8.84
C VAL A 162 5.52 10.10 8.94
N ASP A 163 5.19 10.82 7.87
CA ASP A 163 5.31 12.29 7.77
C ASP A 163 4.15 13.03 8.43
N MET A 164 3.25 12.30 9.11
CA MET A 164 2.11 12.92 9.80
C MET A 164 2.60 13.93 10.86
N PRO A 165 2.12 15.20 10.83
CA PRO A 165 2.47 16.21 11.82
C PRO A 165 2.07 15.79 13.23
N GLU A 166 2.65 16.49 14.21
CA GLU A 166 2.25 16.33 15.61
C GLU A 166 0.75 16.61 15.80
N VAL A 167 0.07 15.75 16.54
CA VAL A 167 -1.40 15.81 16.75
C VAL A 167 -1.88 17.19 17.22
N GLN A 168 -1.04 17.94 17.96
CA GLN A 168 -1.36 19.28 18.47
C GLN A 168 -1.44 20.37 17.37
N LYS A 169 -0.80 20.13 16.22
CA LYS A 169 -0.78 21.04 15.08
C LYS A 169 -1.86 20.74 14.05
N ILE A 170 -2.56 19.61 14.21
CA ILE A 170 -3.62 19.16 13.31
C ILE A 170 -4.96 19.68 13.82
N ASP A 171 -5.71 20.36 12.96
CA ASP A 171 -7.09 20.73 13.20
C ASP A 171 -8.03 19.61 12.75
N THR A 172 -7.99 19.23 11.46
CA THR A 172 -8.82 18.17 10.89
C THR A 172 -8.05 17.36 9.85
N ILE A 173 -8.48 16.10 9.65
CA ILE A 173 -7.96 15.23 8.61
C ILE A 173 -9.10 14.83 7.70
N GLU A 174 -8.90 14.97 6.39
CA GLU A 174 -9.83 14.53 5.37
C GLU A 174 -9.25 13.32 4.63
N GLU A 175 -10.10 12.34 4.35
CA GLU A 175 -9.77 11.16 3.56
C GLU A 175 -10.59 11.10 2.28
N PRO A 176 -10.07 10.47 1.21
CA PRO A 176 -10.82 10.29 -0.02
C PRO A 176 -11.94 9.27 0.15
N TRP A 177 -13.11 9.62 -0.34
CA TRP A 177 -14.28 8.77 -0.40
C TRP A 177 -14.61 8.41 -1.84
N ILE A 178 -15.16 7.24 -2.03
CA ILE A 178 -15.61 6.74 -3.32
C ILE A 178 -17.10 6.49 -3.32
N LYS A 179 -17.70 6.56 -4.49
CA LYS A 179 -19.01 5.99 -4.78
C LYS A 179 -18.80 4.61 -5.39
N ALA A 180 -19.15 3.58 -4.66
CA ALA A 180 -18.99 2.18 -5.05
C ALA A 180 -20.32 1.62 -5.57
N THR A 181 -20.25 0.84 -6.65
CA THR A 181 -21.36 0.08 -7.20
C THR A 181 -21.02 -1.42 -7.13
N ILE A 182 -21.80 -2.16 -6.35
CA ILE A 182 -21.62 -3.60 -6.15
C ILE A 182 -22.80 -4.33 -6.76
N MET A 183 -22.55 -5.25 -7.68
CA MET A 183 -23.59 -6.09 -8.27
C MET A 183 -23.39 -7.54 -7.81
N VAL A 184 -24.44 -8.15 -7.24
CA VAL A 184 -24.34 -9.45 -6.60
C VAL A 184 -25.67 -10.23 -6.69
N PRO A 185 -25.66 -11.59 -6.73
CA PRO A 185 -26.86 -12.39 -6.52
C PRO A 185 -27.47 -12.16 -5.14
N ASP A 186 -28.80 -12.21 -5.04
CA ASP A 186 -29.57 -11.90 -3.83
C ASP A 186 -29.15 -12.74 -2.60
N ASP A 187 -28.75 -13.97 -2.80
CA ASP A 187 -28.30 -14.89 -1.75
C ASP A 187 -27.13 -14.34 -0.90
N TYR A 188 -26.30 -13.45 -1.45
CA TYR A 188 -25.14 -12.87 -0.77
C TYR A 188 -25.36 -11.42 -0.30
N LEU A 189 -26.53 -10.84 -0.58
CA LEU A 189 -26.82 -9.44 -0.35
C LEU A 189 -26.61 -9.03 1.12
N GLY A 190 -27.17 -9.80 2.05
CA GLY A 190 -27.09 -9.49 3.49
C GLY A 190 -25.65 -9.47 4.01
N SER A 191 -24.82 -10.43 3.58
CA SER A 191 -23.41 -10.50 3.99
C SER A 191 -22.58 -9.35 3.42
N LEU A 192 -22.90 -8.88 2.21
CA LEU A 192 -22.22 -7.73 1.61
C LEU A 192 -22.63 -6.40 2.22
N ILE A 193 -23.89 -6.26 2.60
CA ILE A 193 -24.35 -5.09 3.39
C ILE A 193 -23.57 -5.01 4.71
N THR A 194 -23.42 -6.13 5.40
CA THR A 194 -22.62 -6.19 6.65
C THR A 194 -21.17 -5.82 6.40
N LEU A 195 -20.54 -6.34 5.32
CA LEU A 195 -19.17 -5.99 4.96
C LEU A 195 -19.02 -4.48 4.71
N CYS A 196 -19.93 -3.86 3.95
CA CYS A 196 -19.90 -2.43 3.69
C CYS A 196 -20.07 -1.59 4.97
N GLN A 197 -20.94 -2.02 5.89
CA GLN A 197 -21.15 -1.34 7.18
C GLN A 197 -19.91 -1.44 8.08
N GLU A 198 -19.24 -2.61 8.15
CA GLU A 198 -17.98 -2.79 8.86
C GLU A 198 -16.89 -1.86 8.35
N ARG A 199 -16.96 -1.48 7.06
CA ARG A 199 -16.02 -0.56 6.38
C ARG A 199 -16.50 0.89 6.35
N ARG A 200 -17.36 1.28 7.28
CA ARG A 200 -17.90 2.64 7.40
C ARG A 200 -18.72 3.09 6.19
N GLY A 201 -19.27 2.12 5.43
CA GLY A 201 -20.04 2.41 4.23
C GLY A 201 -21.39 3.04 4.56
N GLU A 202 -21.76 4.04 3.77
CA GLU A 202 -23.05 4.69 3.78
C GLU A 202 -23.86 4.24 2.57
N GLN A 203 -24.95 3.51 2.78
CA GLN A 203 -25.79 3.03 1.69
C GLN A 203 -26.51 4.21 1.00
N ILE A 204 -26.36 4.30 -0.31
CA ILE A 204 -27.03 5.29 -1.15
C ILE A 204 -28.34 4.71 -1.70
N ASN A 205 -28.23 3.52 -2.32
CA ASN A 205 -29.31 2.90 -3.04
C ASN A 205 -29.18 1.37 -3.04
N LEU A 206 -30.33 0.70 -3.18
CA LEU A 206 -30.46 -0.71 -3.46
C LEU A 206 -31.48 -0.88 -4.57
N SER A 207 -31.06 -1.38 -5.70
CA SER A 207 -31.93 -1.66 -6.84
C SER A 207 -31.66 -3.08 -7.36
N TYR A 208 -32.48 -3.51 -8.32
CA TYR A 208 -32.33 -4.84 -8.91
C TYR A 208 -32.21 -4.74 -10.42
N ALA A 209 -31.22 -5.42 -10.97
CA ALA A 209 -31.01 -5.61 -12.40
C ALA A 209 -31.26 -7.08 -12.73
N GLY A 210 -32.49 -7.43 -13.10
CA GLY A 210 -32.91 -8.83 -13.26
C GLY A 210 -32.87 -9.57 -11.92
N ALA A 211 -32.09 -10.66 -11.85
CA ALA A 211 -31.91 -11.48 -10.65
C ALA A 211 -30.73 -11.04 -9.76
N ARG A 212 -30.13 -9.91 -10.04
CA ARG A 212 -28.98 -9.39 -9.27
C ARG A 212 -29.37 -8.11 -8.54
N ALA A 213 -28.96 -8.04 -7.27
CA ALA A 213 -29.01 -6.80 -6.50
C ALA A 213 -27.87 -5.88 -6.92
N VAL A 214 -28.14 -4.59 -7.04
CA VAL A 214 -27.19 -3.52 -7.28
C VAL A 214 -27.19 -2.62 -6.07
N LEU A 215 -26.07 -2.61 -5.36
CA LEU A 215 -25.82 -1.82 -4.17
C LEU A 215 -24.97 -0.61 -4.53
N GLU A 216 -25.40 0.58 -4.16
CA GLU A 216 -24.58 1.79 -4.24
C GLU A 216 -24.24 2.27 -2.83
N TYR A 217 -22.95 2.49 -2.59
CA TYR A 217 -22.42 2.91 -1.31
C TYR A 217 -21.43 4.05 -1.45
N TYR A 218 -21.41 4.97 -0.48
CA TYR A 218 -20.22 5.76 -0.22
C TYR A 218 -19.31 4.98 0.74
N LEU A 219 -18.03 4.86 0.40
CA LEU A 219 -17.04 4.14 1.20
C LEU A 219 -15.75 4.97 1.26
N PRO A 220 -15.06 5.01 2.42
CA PRO A 220 -13.72 5.56 2.49
C PRO A 220 -12.75 4.69 1.69
N LEU A 221 -11.95 5.31 0.81
CA LEU A 221 -11.05 4.56 -0.05
C LEU A 221 -10.04 3.74 0.75
N ASN A 222 -9.55 4.28 1.87
CA ASN A 222 -8.61 3.58 2.74
C ASN A 222 -9.13 2.25 3.31
N GLU A 223 -10.44 2.12 3.55
CA GLU A 223 -11.03 0.87 4.05
C GLU A 223 -11.14 -0.22 2.97
N ILE A 224 -10.93 0.13 1.70
CA ILE A 224 -11.03 -0.79 0.56
C ILE A 224 -9.65 -1.32 0.15
N VAL A 225 -8.61 -0.49 0.34
CA VAL A 225 -7.26 -0.75 -0.16
C VAL A 225 -6.65 -2.04 0.40
N PHE A 226 -7.04 -2.52 1.58
CA PHE A 226 -6.37 -3.67 2.19
C PHE A 226 -6.98 -5.03 1.78
N ASP A 227 -8.16 -5.36 2.25
CA ASP A 227 -8.72 -6.72 2.15
C ASP A 227 -10.19 -6.75 1.69
N PHE A 228 -10.75 -5.59 1.34
CA PHE A 228 -12.15 -5.48 0.99
C PHE A 228 -12.51 -6.32 -0.24
N TYR A 229 -11.68 -6.25 -1.29
CA TYR A 229 -11.94 -6.95 -2.54
C TYR A 229 -11.88 -8.47 -2.35
N ASP A 230 -10.92 -8.97 -1.61
CA ASP A 230 -10.77 -10.40 -1.31
C ASP A 230 -11.94 -10.90 -0.47
N ARG A 231 -12.34 -10.15 0.55
CA ARG A 231 -13.53 -10.46 1.36
C ARG A 231 -14.81 -10.42 0.53
N LEU A 232 -14.95 -9.42 -0.35
CA LEU A 232 -16.09 -9.31 -1.27
C LEU A 232 -16.20 -10.56 -2.15
N LYS A 233 -15.08 -10.98 -2.75
CA LYS A 233 -15.01 -12.17 -3.61
C LYS A 233 -15.23 -13.46 -2.83
N SER A 234 -14.62 -13.59 -1.67
CA SER A 234 -14.81 -14.76 -0.80
C SER A 234 -16.26 -14.91 -0.35
N ILE A 235 -16.88 -13.87 0.18
CA ILE A 235 -18.28 -13.88 0.64
C ILE A 235 -19.24 -14.21 -0.49
N SER A 236 -19.03 -13.66 -1.66
CA SER A 236 -19.89 -13.85 -2.84
C SER A 236 -19.50 -15.06 -3.69
N LYS A 237 -18.52 -15.87 -3.27
CA LYS A 237 -17.96 -16.99 -4.06
C LYS A 237 -17.53 -16.57 -5.48
N GLY A 238 -17.02 -15.34 -5.62
CA GLY A 238 -16.59 -14.76 -6.88
C GLY A 238 -17.69 -14.12 -7.73
N TYR A 239 -18.96 -14.19 -7.32
CA TYR A 239 -20.07 -13.67 -8.14
C TYR A 239 -20.29 -12.16 -8.04
N ALA A 240 -19.76 -11.49 -7.02
CA ALA A 240 -19.88 -10.04 -6.92
C ALA A 240 -18.96 -9.33 -7.91
N SER A 241 -19.47 -8.31 -8.57
CA SER A 241 -18.69 -7.30 -9.28
C SER A 241 -18.61 -6.04 -8.43
N PHE A 242 -17.50 -5.33 -8.54
CA PHE A 242 -17.23 -4.11 -7.81
C PHE A 242 -16.62 -3.08 -8.76
N ASP A 243 -17.25 -1.93 -8.82
CA ASP A 243 -16.77 -0.76 -9.55
C ASP A 243 -16.88 0.47 -8.66
N TYR A 244 -16.01 1.45 -8.84
CA TYR A 244 -16.06 2.67 -8.04
C TYR A 244 -15.51 3.88 -8.78
N GLU A 245 -15.98 5.04 -8.37
CA GLU A 245 -15.49 6.34 -8.79
C GLU A 245 -15.15 7.20 -7.58
N VAL A 246 -14.16 8.09 -7.73
CA VAL A 246 -13.80 9.01 -6.65
C VAL A 246 -14.92 10.02 -6.48
N TYR A 247 -15.44 10.10 -5.25
CA TYR A 247 -16.49 11.05 -4.91
C TYR A 247 -15.94 12.39 -4.42
N GLY A 248 -14.88 12.37 -3.61
CA GLY A 248 -14.27 13.56 -3.03
C GLY A 248 -13.64 13.27 -1.67
N TYR A 249 -13.31 14.34 -0.94
CA TYR A 249 -12.73 14.24 0.40
C TYR A 249 -13.78 14.54 1.46
N ARG A 250 -13.72 13.80 2.59
CA ARG A 250 -14.56 14.03 3.76
C ARG A 250 -13.71 13.98 5.03
N GLN A 251 -14.03 14.85 5.98
CA GLN A 251 -13.41 14.85 7.29
C GLN A 251 -13.72 13.55 8.04
N SER A 252 -12.70 12.99 8.70
CA SER A 252 -12.81 11.78 9.49
C SER A 252 -11.89 11.83 10.72
N ASP A 253 -12.28 11.14 11.79
CA ASP A 253 -11.47 11.03 13.02
C ASP A 253 -10.40 9.96 12.82
N LEU A 254 -9.29 10.35 12.20
CA LEU A 254 -8.18 9.51 11.85
C LEU A 254 -7.00 9.71 12.80
N VAL A 255 -6.25 8.64 13.01
CA VAL A 255 -5.04 8.65 13.84
C VAL A 255 -3.92 7.87 13.20
N LYS A 256 -2.68 8.29 13.45
CA LYS A 256 -1.50 7.51 13.10
C LYS A 256 -1.34 6.36 14.08
N LEU A 257 -1.35 5.15 13.56
CA LEU A 257 -1.02 3.92 14.27
C LEU A 257 0.44 3.58 13.99
N GLU A 258 1.25 3.53 15.02
CA GLU A 258 2.68 3.20 14.95
C GLU A 258 2.91 1.82 15.55
N ILE A 259 3.71 1.00 14.89
CA ILE A 259 4.21 -0.27 15.43
C ILE A 259 5.63 -0.05 15.95
N LYS A 260 5.89 -0.49 17.16
CA LYS A 260 7.20 -0.42 17.81
C LYS A 260 7.69 -1.81 18.16
N VAL A 261 8.93 -2.09 17.84
CA VAL A 261 9.60 -3.34 18.18
C VAL A 261 10.76 -3.03 19.13
N ASN A 262 10.68 -3.51 20.35
CA ASN A 262 11.58 -3.17 21.46
C ASN A 262 11.67 -1.67 21.80
N GLY A 263 10.67 -0.88 21.41
CA GLY A 263 10.61 0.57 21.61
C GLY A 263 10.95 1.38 20.36
N ASP A 264 11.60 0.76 19.37
CA ASP A 264 11.96 1.43 18.12
C ASP A 264 10.77 1.38 17.15
N PRO A 265 10.39 2.50 16.50
CA PRO A 265 9.32 2.53 15.53
C PRO A 265 9.72 1.76 14.26
N VAL A 266 8.73 1.10 13.64
CA VAL A 266 8.87 0.41 12.37
C VAL A 266 8.10 1.17 11.32
N ASP A 267 8.77 2.04 10.58
CA ASP A 267 8.17 2.98 9.63
C ASP A 267 7.34 2.28 8.55
N ALA A 268 7.80 1.13 8.05
CA ALA A 268 7.10 0.35 7.03
C ALA A 268 5.70 -0.13 7.46
N LEU A 269 5.44 -0.20 8.77
CA LEU A 269 4.16 -0.65 9.34
C LEU A 269 3.33 0.51 9.92
N ALA A 270 3.78 1.76 9.76
CA ALA A 270 2.98 2.92 10.14
C ALA A 270 1.77 3.06 9.21
N MET A 271 0.59 3.32 9.76
CA MET A 271 -0.62 3.48 8.98
C MET A 271 -1.56 4.53 9.59
N VAL A 272 -2.40 5.14 8.75
CA VAL A 272 -3.48 6.01 9.20
C VAL A 272 -4.75 5.18 9.29
N VAL A 273 -5.39 5.19 10.45
CA VAL A 273 -6.59 4.37 10.72
C VAL A 273 -7.67 5.20 11.41
N TRP A 274 -8.91 4.77 11.25
CA TRP A 274 -10.01 5.35 12.01
C TRP A 274 -9.83 5.07 13.50
N ARG A 275 -9.96 6.12 14.35
CA ARG A 275 -9.69 6.06 15.78
C ARG A 275 -10.40 4.92 16.49
N LYS A 276 -11.67 4.67 16.14
CA LYS A 276 -12.46 3.60 16.78
C LYS A 276 -11.92 2.20 16.47
N ASN A 277 -11.29 2.00 15.31
CA ASN A 277 -10.75 0.71 14.89
C ASN A 277 -9.26 0.55 15.26
N ALA A 278 -8.61 1.61 15.72
CA ALA A 278 -7.16 1.63 15.93
C ALA A 278 -6.67 0.58 16.93
N GLU A 279 -7.41 0.35 18.05
CA GLU A 279 -7.05 -0.67 19.03
C GLU A 279 -7.16 -2.09 18.46
N SER A 280 -8.26 -2.40 17.77
CA SER A 280 -8.49 -3.70 17.14
C SER A 280 -7.43 -3.99 16.07
N ARG A 281 -7.19 -3.02 15.18
CA ARG A 281 -6.15 -3.11 14.14
C ARG A 281 -4.76 -3.27 14.73
N GLY A 282 -4.43 -2.46 15.74
CA GLY A 282 -3.14 -2.54 16.43
C GLY A 282 -2.92 -3.88 17.10
N ARG A 283 -3.93 -4.46 17.72
CA ARG A 283 -3.87 -5.79 18.35
C ARG A 283 -3.67 -6.89 17.32
N GLN A 284 -4.47 -6.92 16.26
CA GLN A 284 -4.34 -7.90 15.17
C GLN A 284 -2.94 -7.86 14.54
N LEU A 285 -2.42 -6.65 14.30
CA LEU A 285 -1.08 -6.49 13.72
C LEU A 285 0.03 -6.97 14.67
N CYS A 286 -0.08 -6.68 15.98
CA CYS A 286 0.87 -7.18 16.97
C CYS A 286 0.83 -8.72 17.09
N GLU A 287 -0.36 -9.33 17.06
CA GLU A 287 -0.54 -10.78 17.08
C GLU A 287 0.07 -11.43 15.83
N ARG A 288 -0.19 -10.89 14.65
CA ARG A 288 0.37 -11.37 13.38
C ARG A 288 1.90 -11.27 13.35
N LEU A 289 2.44 -10.12 13.74
CA LEU A 289 3.90 -9.95 13.84
C LEU A 289 4.56 -10.91 14.84
N LYS A 290 3.89 -11.25 15.94
CA LYS A 290 4.35 -12.24 16.89
C LYS A 290 4.47 -13.64 16.29
N GLU A 291 3.60 -14.00 15.35
CA GLU A 291 3.67 -15.27 14.62
C GLU A 291 4.78 -15.28 13.57
N LEU A 292 4.98 -14.14 12.88
CA LEU A 292 5.91 -14.02 11.76
C LEU A 292 7.36 -13.78 12.17
N ILE A 293 7.58 -13.07 13.29
CA ILE A 293 8.94 -12.78 13.76
C ILE A 293 9.50 -13.99 14.50
N PRO A 294 10.66 -14.54 14.11
CA PRO A 294 11.27 -15.66 14.78
C PRO A 294 11.74 -15.28 16.18
N ARG A 295 11.64 -16.23 17.12
CA ARG A 295 12.16 -16.05 18.48
C ARG A 295 13.68 -15.86 18.44
N GLN A 296 14.16 -14.86 19.14
CA GLN A 296 15.58 -14.55 19.27
C GLN A 296 16.10 -14.86 20.70
N MET A 297 17.40 -14.63 20.92
CA MET A 297 18.05 -14.90 22.21
C MET A 297 17.58 -13.98 23.35
N PHE A 298 16.82 -12.94 23.05
CA PHE A 298 16.25 -11.99 24.00
C PHE A 298 14.74 -11.85 23.81
N LYS A 299 14.06 -11.28 24.80
CA LYS A 299 12.63 -11.00 24.72
C LYS A 299 12.38 -9.82 23.77
N ILE A 300 11.46 -10.00 22.81
CA ILE A 300 11.02 -8.97 21.89
C ILE A 300 9.65 -8.47 22.37
N ALA A 301 9.50 -7.14 22.47
CA ALA A 301 8.22 -6.47 22.70
C ALA A 301 7.72 -5.88 21.40
N ILE A 302 6.52 -6.24 20.99
CA ILE A 302 5.82 -5.69 19.82
C ILE A 302 4.68 -4.85 20.38
N GLN A 303 4.61 -3.58 20.00
CA GLN A 303 3.68 -2.63 20.58
C GLN A 303 3.03 -1.80 19.48
N ALA A 304 1.74 -1.59 19.58
CA ALA A 304 1.00 -0.62 18.79
C ALA A 304 0.74 0.64 19.62
N ALA A 305 1.01 1.81 19.05
CA ALA A 305 0.89 3.09 19.75
C ALA A 305 0.19 4.15 18.90
N ILE A 306 -0.48 5.08 19.57
CA ILE A 306 -1.06 6.29 18.98
C ILE A 306 -0.54 7.48 19.77
N GLY A 307 0.17 8.44 19.11
CA GLY A 307 0.71 9.62 19.75
C GLY A 307 1.58 9.30 20.98
N GLY A 308 2.36 8.19 20.92
CA GLY A 308 3.21 7.72 22.00
C GLY A 308 2.52 6.85 23.05
N LYS A 309 1.18 6.81 23.11
CA LYS A 309 0.42 5.95 24.04
C LYS A 309 0.29 4.54 23.44
N ILE A 310 0.76 3.52 24.17
CA ILE A 310 0.61 2.13 23.80
C ILE A 310 -0.85 1.71 23.97
N ILE A 311 -1.46 1.17 22.90
CA ILE A 311 -2.85 0.70 22.87
C ILE A 311 -2.96 -0.82 22.81
N ALA A 312 -1.94 -1.50 22.26
CA ALA A 312 -1.85 -2.96 22.25
C ALA A 312 -0.38 -3.39 22.38
N ALA A 313 -0.14 -4.55 22.97
CA ALA A 313 1.21 -5.05 23.11
C ALA A 313 1.23 -6.59 23.12
N GLU A 314 2.18 -7.16 22.39
CA GLU A 314 2.50 -8.58 22.38
C GLU A 314 3.98 -8.82 22.68
N HIS A 315 4.31 -10.03 23.07
CA HIS A 315 5.67 -10.38 23.47
C HIS A 315 6.11 -11.72 22.92
N LEU A 316 7.30 -11.74 22.33
CA LEU A 316 8.04 -12.96 22.01
C LEU A 316 8.99 -13.31 23.15
N SER A 317 8.87 -14.53 23.69
CA SER A 317 9.79 -15.01 24.70
C SER A 317 11.15 -15.35 24.09
N ALA A 318 12.24 -15.02 24.82
CA ALA A 318 13.59 -15.39 24.39
C ALA A 318 13.75 -16.92 24.26
N LEU A 319 14.56 -17.35 23.30
CA LEU A 319 15.03 -18.72 23.22
C LEU A 319 15.69 -19.08 24.55
N ARG A 320 15.29 -20.20 25.14
CA ARG A 320 15.82 -20.69 26.42
C ARG A 320 16.75 -21.87 26.15
N LYS A 321 18.01 -21.71 26.54
CA LYS A 321 18.88 -22.85 26.79
C LYS A 321 18.65 -23.28 28.23
N ASP A 322 18.39 -24.58 28.49
CA ASP A 322 18.29 -25.09 29.84
C ASP A 322 19.70 -25.12 30.48
N VAL A 323 20.02 -24.05 31.21
CA VAL A 323 21.32 -23.92 31.89
C VAL A 323 21.37 -24.71 33.17
N THR A 324 20.23 -25.28 33.61
CA THR A 324 20.12 -26.08 34.84
C THR A 324 20.09 -27.58 34.58
N ALA A 325 20.02 -28.05 33.34
CA ALA A 325 19.92 -29.44 32.93
C ALA A 325 21.06 -30.32 33.50
N LYS A 326 22.26 -29.74 33.69
CA LYS A 326 23.42 -30.44 34.26
C LYS A 326 23.56 -30.29 35.79
N CYS A 327 22.58 -29.63 36.44
CA CYS A 327 22.60 -29.51 37.91
C CYS A 327 21.87 -30.69 38.55
N TYR A 328 22.59 -31.81 38.74
CA TYR A 328 22.11 -32.94 39.51
C TYR A 328 22.17 -32.61 41.01
N GLY A 329 21.06 -32.88 41.72
CA GLY A 329 20.95 -32.68 43.16
C GLY A 329 20.35 -31.32 43.56
N GLY A 330 19.94 -31.21 44.80
CA GLY A 330 19.10 -30.12 45.34
C GLY A 330 19.78 -28.76 45.58
N ASP A 331 20.90 -28.42 44.93
CA ASP A 331 21.56 -27.13 45.13
C ASP A 331 20.75 -25.98 44.45
N ILE A 332 19.76 -25.51 45.21
CA ILE A 332 18.88 -24.41 44.85
C ILE A 332 19.68 -23.13 44.61
N THR A 333 20.73 -22.91 45.38
CA THR A 333 21.56 -21.68 45.30
C THR A 333 22.31 -21.62 43.96
N ARG A 334 22.88 -22.73 43.52
CA ARG A 334 23.58 -22.82 42.24
C ARG A 334 22.63 -22.65 41.05
N LYS A 335 21.45 -23.29 41.11
CA LYS A 335 20.39 -23.12 40.09
C LYS A 335 19.98 -21.66 39.99
N ARG A 336 19.75 -20.97 41.10
CA ARG A 336 19.38 -19.56 41.16
C ARG A 336 20.46 -18.66 40.57
N LYS A 337 21.73 -18.85 40.91
CA LYS A 337 22.87 -18.10 40.36
C LYS A 337 22.99 -18.27 38.83
N LEU A 338 22.81 -19.49 38.32
CA LEU A 338 22.85 -19.77 36.89
C LEU A 338 21.70 -19.07 36.14
N LEU A 339 20.49 -19.10 36.70
CA LEU A 339 19.32 -18.40 36.13
C LEU A 339 19.49 -16.86 36.16
N GLU A 340 20.05 -16.32 37.25
CA GLU A 340 20.35 -14.87 37.35
C GLU A 340 21.43 -14.45 36.36
N LYS A 341 22.49 -15.26 36.17
CA LYS A 341 23.52 -15.02 35.16
C LYS A 341 22.94 -15.04 33.74
N GLN A 342 22.05 -16.01 33.45
CA GLN A 342 21.34 -16.07 32.18
C GLN A 342 20.44 -14.83 31.96
N LYS A 343 19.71 -14.41 33.01
CA LYS A 343 18.86 -13.19 32.93
C LYS A 343 19.67 -11.93 32.64
N LYS A 344 20.82 -11.77 33.33
CA LYS A 344 21.74 -10.63 33.09
C LYS A 344 22.34 -10.68 31.67
N GLY A 345 22.76 -11.85 31.21
CA GLY A 345 23.28 -12.04 29.84
C GLY A 345 22.24 -11.67 28.78
N LYS A 346 20.99 -12.08 28.95
CA LYS A 346 19.87 -11.71 28.02
C LYS A 346 19.54 -10.21 28.05
N ALA A 347 19.59 -9.59 29.24
CA ALA A 347 19.40 -8.13 29.33
C ALA A 347 20.50 -7.36 28.59
N LYS A 348 21.75 -7.83 28.68
CA LYS A 348 22.88 -7.25 27.94
C LYS A 348 22.76 -7.47 26.42
N MET A 349 22.31 -8.66 25.97
CA MET A 349 22.06 -8.92 24.55
C MET A 349 20.96 -8.03 23.98
N ARG A 350 19.91 -7.75 24.77
CA ARG A 350 18.83 -6.84 24.35
C ARG A 350 19.32 -5.40 24.13
N SER A 351 20.31 -4.92 24.87
CA SER A 351 20.84 -3.55 24.73
C SER A 351 21.76 -3.38 23.51
N TYR A 352 22.24 -4.47 22.91
CA TYR A 352 23.15 -4.44 21.76
C TYR A 352 22.56 -5.08 20.48
N GLY A 353 21.44 -5.81 20.58
CA GLY A 353 20.86 -6.55 19.46
C GLY A 353 19.75 -5.77 18.78
N ASN A 354 19.94 -5.43 17.52
CA ASN A 354 18.82 -5.07 16.65
C ASN A 354 17.94 -6.30 16.46
N VAL A 355 16.61 -6.08 16.42
CA VAL A 355 15.67 -7.15 16.10
C VAL A 355 15.71 -7.37 14.60
N ASP A 356 16.10 -8.58 14.20
CA ASP A 356 16.01 -8.99 12.80
C ASP A 356 14.56 -9.35 12.48
N ILE A 357 13.93 -8.54 11.63
CA ILE A 357 12.55 -8.74 11.16
C ILE A 357 12.67 -9.25 9.73
N PRO A 358 12.25 -10.51 9.46
CA PRO A 358 12.27 -11.03 8.10
C PRO A 358 11.44 -10.17 7.16
N GLN A 359 11.88 -9.98 5.92
CA GLN A 359 11.16 -9.22 4.89
C GLN A 359 9.72 -9.75 4.69
N SER A 360 9.56 -11.07 4.65
CA SER A 360 8.26 -11.72 4.56
C SER A 360 7.30 -11.34 5.70
N ALA A 361 7.82 -10.92 6.87
CA ALA A 361 6.99 -10.48 7.98
C ALA A 361 6.30 -9.14 7.70
N PHE A 362 6.94 -8.23 6.94
CA PHE A 362 6.31 -6.96 6.55
C PHE A 362 5.13 -7.20 5.61
N ILE A 363 5.34 -7.99 4.56
CA ILE A 363 4.33 -8.31 3.55
C ILE A 363 3.16 -9.07 4.21
N ASN A 364 3.45 -10.13 4.94
CA ASN A 364 2.43 -10.99 5.54
C ASN A 364 1.71 -10.35 6.72
N ALA A 365 2.34 -9.41 7.42
CA ALA A 365 1.68 -8.65 8.49
C ALA A 365 0.58 -7.72 7.94
N LEU A 366 0.74 -7.20 6.72
CA LEU A 366 -0.20 -6.30 6.07
C LEU A 366 -1.37 -7.05 5.40
N LYS A 367 -1.19 -8.33 5.04
CA LYS A 367 -2.26 -9.21 4.50
C LYS A 367 -3.17 -9.68 5.64
N MET A 368 -4.03 -8.80 6.17
CA MET A 368 -4.92 -9.10 7.31
C MET A 368 -6.18 -9.89 6.95
N GLY A 369 -6.32 -10.42 5.73
CA GLY A 369 -7.53 -11.07 5.21
C GLY A 369 -7.51 -12.60 5.10
N GLU A 370 -6.40 -13.27 5.32
CA GLU A 370 -6.28 -14.73 5.16
C GLU A 370 -6.42 -15.44 6.54
N GLN A 371 -7.65 -15.63 7.01
CA GLN A 371 -8.04 -16.71 7.93
C GLN A 371 -9.41 -17.26 7.54
#